data_224d7877ecee2bf06072281bf5d6d13c
#
_entry.id   224d7877ecee2bf06072281bf5d6d13c
#
_cell.length_a   1.000
_cell.length_b   1.000
_cell.length_c   1.000
_cell.angle_alpha   90.00
_cell.angle_beta   90.00
_cell.angle_gamma   90.00
#
_symmetry.space_group_name_H-M   'P 1'
#
loop_
_entity.id
_entity.type
_entity.pdbx_description
1 polymer ?
#
loop_
_entity_poly.entity_id
_entity_poly.type
_entity_poly.pdbx_seq_one_letter_code
_entity_poly.pdbx_strand_id
1 'polypeptide(L)'
;MSSSSKDIRVVCAIDFGTTYSGFAYAHIASPGEIITNETWPGQTGPLKTNTVLQYNDGFQDVELWGFPALAQKYSRRRKNDSKPLIKSTIDTRWPQIKFFKNVLIILTVPVEFSEKKKGIMKNCAFNAGLIKSITSSNLKFITEPEAAAIYCMRHLNEFSATKVGTSFLIVDIGGGTVDLTIRKLLSDNQLGEITEQTGDCCGGSFVDKEFINFLARKVGKSAMYLLKEYNYGILQYMVQEFCRSAKIPFTGNIKDFKTFELDLEELCPVLKDYVDDKTKKHLEKLEWVIDIEFEDVKAMFDSVVGRIIRLIRGQLDACKDCTAMFLVGGFSESKYLRKRIKEEFKKKVSIISSPDKPIAAVVRGALLYGLDTAIVKSRVLRYTYGIRSLPDWQHGDPVNRRTPDGKIFRFHTLIQRGQKVDVNKEVSDILRVAHANQKDMCMDLYVTRAYEAKYCDEPGVELLGKFTIKMPDKHLGLNRSVIYTLLFGETEIKATAKNQANGKEYHTTFELNFE
;
A
#
# COMPACT_ATOMS: atom_id res chain seq x y z
N MET A 1 -31.66 15.42 0.06
CA MET A 1 -31.10 16.39 -0.91
C MET A 1 -30.13 15.61 -1.78
N SER A 2 -30.37 15.50 -3.09
CA SER A 2 -29.55 14.74 -4.03
C SER A 2 -28.11 15.22 -3.96
N SER A 3 -27.17 14.29 -3.77
CA SER A 3 -25.74 14.54 -3.96
C SER A 3 -25.57 15.11 -5.37
N SER A 4 -25.17 16.38 -5.48
CA SER A 4 -24.80 16.96 -6.76
C SER A 4 -23.74 16.04 -7.37
N SER A 5 -24.04 15.46 -8.53
CA SER A 5 -23.07 14.69 -9.30
C SER A 5 -21.85 15.61 -9.49
N LYS A 6 -20.72 15.21 -8.93
CA LYS A 6 -19.50 16.00 -9.05
C LYS A 6 -19.16 16.11 -10.52
N ASP A 7 -18.82 17.32 -10.98
CA ASP A 7 -18.36 17.61 -12.33
C ASP A 7 -16.92 17.08 -12.49
N ILE A 8 -16.72 15.78 -12.27
CA ILE A 8 -15.45 15.10 -12.52
C ILE A 8 -15.32 14.91 -14.02
N ARG A 9 -14.20 15.34 -14.59
CA ARG A 9 -13.88 15.24 -16.02
C ARG A 9 -12.60 14.48 -16.30
N VAL A 10 -11.69 14.48 -15.33
CA VAL A 10 -10.41 13.79 -15.44
C VAL A 10 -10.24 12.89 -14.21
N VAL A 11 -9.75 11.69 -14.43
CA VAL A 11 -9.26 10.80 -13.38
C VAL A 11 -7.73 10.78 -13.47
N CYS A 12 -7.07 10.92 -12.32
CA CYS A 12 -5.64 10.78 -12.17
C CYS A 12 -5.34 9.73 -11.11
N ALA A 13 -4.67 8.67 -11.47
CA ALA A 13 -4.21 7.65 -10.54
C ALA A 13 -2.73 7.87 -10.20
N ILE A 14 -2.38 7.71 -8.94
CA ILE A 14 -1.02 7.84 -8.43
C ILE A 14 -0.65 6.54 -7.72
N ASP A 15 0.44 5.94 -8.15
CA ASP A 15 1.10 4.83 -7.47
C ASP A 15 2.35 5.37 -6.78
N PHE A 16 2.24 5.56 -5.45
CA PHE A 16 3.32 6.09 -4.61
C PHE A 16 4.01 4.94 -3.89
N GLY A 17 4.92 4.28 -4.61
CA GLY A 17 5.63 3.10 -4.11
C GLY A 17 6.89 3.44 -3.32
N THR A 18 7.41 2.46 -2.57
CA THR A 18 8.61 2.60 -1.72
C THR A 18 9.87 2.94 -2.51
N THR A 19 10.00 2.42 -3.73
CA THR A 19 11.22 2.60 -4.56
C THR A 19 10.96 3.40 -5.82
N TYR A 20 9.78 3.27 -6.40
CA TYR A 20 9.37 3.97 -7.62
C TYR A 20 7.95 4.46 -7.51
N SER A 21 7.71 5.69 -7.97
CA SER A 21 6.39 6.31 -8.03
C SER A 21 6.02 6.67 -9.46
N GLY A 22 4.73 6.60 -9.77
CA GLY A 22 4.22 6.92 -11.09
C GLY A 22 2.79 7.41 -11.07
N PHE A 23 2.35 8.04 -12.16
CA PHE A 23 0.95 8.40 -12.30
C PHE A 23 0.45 8.18 -13.72
N ALA A 24 -0.85 7.95 -13.82
CA ALA A 24 -1.58 7.83 -15.08
C ALA A 24 -2.86 8.67 -15.02
N TYR A 25 -3.35 9.12 -16.15
CA TYR A 25 -4.54 9.95 -16.21
C TYR A 25 -5.34 9.71 -17.49
N ALA A 26 -6.64 9.97 -17.43
CA ALA A 26 -7.55 9.90 -18.58
C ALA A 26 -8.70 10.89 -18.42
N HIS A 27 -9.23 11.36 -19.54
CA HIS A 27 -10.48 12.12 -19.56
C HIS A 27 -11.68 11.15 -19.58
N ILE A 28 -12.71 11.42 -18.78
CA ILE A 28 -13.88 10.51 -18.69
C ILE A 28 -14.64 10.37 -20.01
N ALA A 29 -14.56 11.35 -20.90
CA ALA A 29 -15.15 11.27 -22.24
C ALA A 29 -14.38 10.35 -23.19
N SER A 30 -13.11 10.00 -22.86
CA SER A 30 -12.26 9.10 -23.64
C SER A 30 -11.63 8.05 -22.71
N PRO A 31 -12.41 7.18 -22.04
CA PRO A 31 -11.92 6.28 -20.99
C PRO A 31 -10.96 5.20 -21.52
N GLY A 32 -10.91 4.99 -22.83
CA GLY A 32 -9.96 4.09 -23.50
C GLY A 32 -8.56 4.69 -23.68
N GLU A 33 -8.42 6.01 -23.62
CA GLU A 33 -7.14 6.71 -23.78
C GLU A 33 -6.42 6.87 -22.45
N ILE A 34 -5.82 5.79 -21.98
CA ILE A 34 -5.03 5.78 -20.74
C ILE A 34 -3.63 6.29 -21.01
N ILE A 35 -3.27 7.41 -20.39
CA ILE A 35 -1.94 8.02 -20.52
C ILE A 35 -1.18 7.75 -19.23
N THR A 36 -0.09 7.01 -19.34
CA THR A 36 0.87 6.85 -18.24
C THR A 36 1.97 7.88 -18.44
N ASN A 37 2.34 8.61 -17.39
CA ASN A 37 3.41 9.60 -17.50
C ASN A 37 4.76 8.92 -17.78
N GLU A 38 5.47 9.45 -18.77
CA GLU A 38 6.80 8.98 -19.21
C GLU A 38 7.84 10.12 -19.17
N THR A 39 7.44 11.29 -18.68
CA THR A 39 8.32 12.46 -18.62
C THR A 39 8.51 12.91 -17.18
N TRP A 40 9.72 12.78 -16.69
CA TRP A 40 10.11 13.08 -15.32
C TRP A 40 11.26 14.08 -15.31
N PRO A 41 11.52 14.80 -14.19
CA PRO A 41 12.71 15.62 -14.06
C PRO A 41 13.97 14.81 -14.42
N GLY A 42 14.72 15.30 -15.40
CA GLY A 42 15.99 14.68 -15.83
C GLY A 42 15.89 13.34 -16.55
N GLN A 43 14.67 12.82 -16.82
CA GLN A 43 14.48 11.49 -17.41
C GLN A 43 13.20 11.42 -18.26
N THR A 44 13.29 10.82 -19.45
CA THR A 44 12.13 10.58 -20.34
C THR A 44 12.14 9.10 -20.77
N GLY A 45 10.96 8.49 -20.82
CA GLY A 45 10.74 7.10 -21.23
C GLY A 45 10.27 6.15 -20.11
N PRO A 46 10.86 6.15 -18.90
CA PRO A 46 10.38 5.31 -17.82
C PRO A 46 8.96 5.67 -17.38
N LEU A 47 8.15 4.63 -17.10
CA LEU A 47 6.77 4.78 -16.62
C LEU A 47 6.67 5.21 -15.15
N LYS A 48 7.76 5.13 -14.41
CA LYS A 48 7.90 5.55 -13.00
C LYS A 48 9.24 6.22 -12.79
N THR A 49 9.32 7.14 -11.84
CA THR A 49 10.56 7.72 -11.35
C THR A 49 10.91 7.16 -9.98
N ASN A 50 12.15 7.34 -9.55
CA ASN A 50 12.61 6.88 -8.24
C ASN A 50 11.90 7.65 -7.11
N THR A 51 11.50 6.96 -6.05
CA THR A 51 10.96 7.57 -4.83
C THR A 51 12.12 7.97 -3.92
N VAL A 52 12.83 9.02 -4.30
CA VAL A 52 14.03 9.52 -3.61
C VAL A 52 13.94 11.02 -3.47
N LEU A 53 14.36 11.52 -2.31
CA LEU A 53 14.49 12.94 -2.00
C LEU A 53 15.94 13.24 -1.63
N GLN A 54 16.44 14.37 -2.07
CA GLN A 54 17.69 14.96 -1.60
C GLN A 54 17.37 16.25 -0.89
N TYR A 55 17.82 16.37 0.35
CA TYR A 55 17.65 17.54 1.19
C TYR A 55 18.88 18.45 1.13
N ASN A 56 18.72 19.72 1.50
CA ASN A 56 19.82 20.62 1.79
C ASN A 56 20.62 20.15 3.01
N ASP A 57 21.77 20.76 3.26
CA ASP A 57 22.67 20.41 4.39
C ASP A 57 21.99 20.54 5.76
N GLY A 58 20.95 21.37 5.89
CA GLY A 58 20.14 21.55 7.10
C GLY A 58 18.99 20.56 7.25
N PHE A 59 18.75 19.66 6.30
CA PHE A 59 17.63 18.71 6.24
C PHE A 59 16.24 19.36 6.33
N GLN A 60 16.11 20.65 5.99
CA GLN A 60 14.86 21.40 6.10
C GLN A 60 14.10 21.45 4.77
N ASP A 61 14.82 21.58 3.66
CA ASP A 61 14.24 21.75 2.34
C ASP A 61 14.66 20.63 1.37
N VAL A 62 13.71 20.17 0.54
CA VAL A 62 13.99 19.22 -0.53
C VAL A 62 14.59 19.99 -1.72
N GLU A 63 15.84 19.71 -2.05
CA GLU A 63 16.51 20.29 -3.21
C GLU A 63 16.22 19.56 -4.50
N LEU A 64 16.23 18.22 -4.47
CA LEU A 64 15.98 17.37 -5.62
C LEU A 64 15.04 16.21 -5.24
N TRP A 65 14.31 15.72 -6.23
CA TRP A 65 13.48 14.53 -6.09
C TRP A 65 13.50 13.68 -7.36
N GLY A 66 13.15 12.41 -7.23
CA GLY A 66 13.10 11.46 -8.34
C GLY A 66 14.50 11.10 -8.86
N PHE A 67 14.63 10.83 -10.15
CA PHE A 67 15.89 10.45 -10.78
C PHE A 67 17.06 11.43 -10.51
N PRO A 68 16.88 12.76 -10.54
CA PRO A 68 17.97 13.69 -10.21
C PRO A 68 18.49 13.61 -8.77
N ALA A 69 17.67 13.09 -7.85
CA ALA A 69 18.05 12.92 -6.44
C ALA A 69 18.85 11.63 -6.17
N LEU A 70 19.05 10.78 -7.19
CA LEU A 70 19.90 9.60 -7.04
C LEU A 70 21.35 10.00 -6.81
N ALA A 71 22.03 9.22 -5.98
CA ALA A 71 23.46 9.39 -5.74
C ALA A 71 24.25 9.28 -7.05
N GLN A 72 25.16 10.22 -7.28
CA GLN A 72 26.00 10.31 -8.47
C GLN A 72 27.45 10.51 -8.07
N LYS A 73 28.38 9.95 -8.85
CA LYS A 73 29.84 10.05 -8.59
C LYS A 73 30.34 11.50 -8.63
N TYR A 74 29.75 12.34 -9.49
CA TYR A 74 30.05 13.79 -9.60
C TYR A 74 28.79 14.52 -10.09
N SER A 75 28.09 15.23 -9.22
CA SER A 75 26.94 16.04 -9.59
C SER A 75 27.26 17.54 -9.60
N ARG A 76 27.09 18.21 -10.73
CA ARG A 76 26.87 19.67 -10.74
C ARG A 76 25.41 19.90 -10.32
N ARG A 77 25.21 20.67 -9.23
CA ARG A 77 23.88 21.01 -8.70
C ARG A 77 22.95 21.50 -9.82
N ARG A 78 21.87 20.77 -10.06
CA ARG A 78 20.74 21.23 -10.90
C ARG A 78 19.61 21.62 -9.95
N LYS A 79 19.08 22.84 -10.07
CA LYS A 79 17.86 23.25 -9.36
C LYS A 79 16.68 22.55 -10.04
N ASN A 80 15.83 21.88 -9.24
CA ASN A 80 14.54 21.39 -9.70
C ASN A 80 13.52 22.54 -9.69
N ASP A 81 12.72 22.62 -10.78
CA ASP A 81 11.53 23.48 -10.80
C ASP A 81 10.49 22.89 -9.84
N SER A 82 10.12 23.62 -8.80
CA SER A 82 9.24 23.18 -7.71
C SER A 82 7.74 23.11 -8.09
N LYS A 83 7.41 23.13 -9.38
CA LYS A 83 6.00 23.06 -9.82
C LYS A 83 5.43 21.65 -9.60
N PRO A 84 4.19 21.53 -9.04
CA PRO A 84 3.53 20.24 -8.89
C PRO A 84 3.34 19.56 -10.25
N LEU A 85 4.13 18.52 -10.53
CA LEU A 85 4.21 17.85 -11.84
C LEU A 85 2.83 17.39 -12.35
N ILE A 86 2.05 16.71 -11.51
CA ILE A 86 0.72 16.18 -11.88
C ILE A 86 -0.21 17.29 -12.32
N LYS A 87 -0.28 18.38 -11.53
CA LYS A 87 -1.14 19.52 -11.84
C LYS A 87 -0.72 20.18 -13.14
N SER A 88 0.56 20.47 -13.31
CA SER A 88 1.07 21.10 -14.55
C SER A 88 0.84 20.22 -15.78
N THR A 89 0.98 18.89 -15.66
CA THR A 89 0.70 17.94 -16.75
C THR A 89 -0.77 18.00 -17.18
N ILE A 90 -1.70 17.98 -16.22
CA ILE A 90 -3.15 18.05 -16.51
C ILE A 90 -3.53 19.42 -17.06
N ASP A 91 -3.04 20.51 -16.47
CA ASP A 91 -3.32 21.88 -16.92
C ASP A 91 -2.78 22.13 -18.35
N THR A 92 -1.61 21.58 -18.69
CA THR A 92 -1.05 21.68 -20.05
C THR A 92 -1.89 20.92 -21.06
N ARG A 93 -2.36 19.71 -20.72
CA ARG A 93 -3.12 18.88 -21.65
C ARG A 93 -4.56 19.37 -21.84
N TRP A 94 -5.18 19.83 -20.76
CA TRP A 94 -6.57 20.31 -20.75
C TRP A 94 -6.70 21.63 -19.98
N PRO A 95 -6.37 22.76 -20.58
CA PRO A 95 -6.35 24.07 -19.91
C PRO A 95 -7.69 24.50 -19.28
N GLN A 96 -8.80 23.96 -19.79
CA GLN A 96 -10.15 24.25 -19.28
C GLN A 96 -10.52 23.46 -17.99
N ILE A 97 -9.70 22.48 -17.58
CA ILE A 97 -9.96 21.67 -16.39
C ILE A 97 -9.58 22.46 -15.13
N LYS A 98 -10.53 22.61 -14.22
CA LYS A 98 -10.29 23.17 -12.89
C LYS A 98 -9.83 22.06 -11.97
N PHE A 99 -8.52 21.92 -11.75
CA PHE A 99 -7.89 20.78 -11.08
C PHE A 99 -8.67 20.30 -9.84
N PHE A 100 -8.86 21.16 -8.85
CA PHE A 100 -9.53 20.79 -7.60
C PHE A 100 -11.04 20.52 -7.71
N LYS A 101 -11.68 20.90 -8.81
CA LYS A 101 -13.12 20.69 -9.03
C LYS A 101 -13.37 19.47 -9.92
N ASN A 102 -12.59 19.34 -10.98
CA ASN A 102 -12.87 18.44 -12.08
C ASN A 102 -11.96 17.19 -12.09
N VAL A 103 -10.95 17.10 -11.21
CA VAL A 103 -10.04 15.95 -11.15
C VAL A 103 -10.38 15.07 -9.96
N LEU A 104 -10.60 13.78 -10.21
CA LEU A 104 -10.65 12.73 -9.19
C LEU A 104 -9.27 12.09 -9.10
N ILE A 105 -8.71 12.07 -7.92
CA ILE A 105 -7.42 11.42 -7.64
C ILE A 105 -7.69 10.04 -7.04
N ILE A 106 -7.04 9.03 -7.58
CA ILE A 106 -7.00 7.68 -7.02
C ILE A 106 -5.58 7.42 -6.54
N LEU A 107 -5.41 7.21 -5.26
CA LEU A 107 -4.11 6.91 -4.65
C LEU A 107 -4.05 5.43 -4.26
N THR A 108 -3.04 4.72 -4.75
CA THR A 108 -2.83 3.33 -4.37
C THR A 108 -2.15 3.24 -3.01
N VAL A 109 -2.47 2.19 -2.28
CA VAL A 109 -1.88 1.89 -0.97
C VAL A 109 -1.61 0.40 -0.83
N PRO A 110 -0.53 0.01 -0.14
CA PRO A 110 -0.29 -1.38 0.22
C PRO A 110 -1.45 -1.95 1.06
N VAL A 111 -1.66 -3.26 0.96
CA VAL A 111 -2.69 -3.97 1.72
C VAL A 111 -2.55 -3.74 3.23
N GLU A 112 -1.33 -3.68 3.73
CA GLU A 112 -1.02 -3.54 5.18
C GLU A 112 -1.26 -2.12 5.74
N PHE A 113 -1.75 -1.17 4.91
CA PHE A 113 -2.08 0.17 5.42
C PHE A 113 -3.36 0.13 6.25
N SER A 114 -3.21 0.48 7.54
CA SER A 114 -4.33 0.75 8.43
C SER A 114 -5.05 2.05 8.04
N GLU A 115 -6.25 2.28 8.58
CA GLU A 115 -6.97 3.54 8.39
C GLU A 115 -6.12 4.75 8.84
N LYS A 116 -5.35 4.60 9.92
CA LYS A 116 -4.38 5.63 10.37
C LYS A 116 -3.35 5.96 9.30
N LYS A 117 -2.75 4.95 8.66
CA LYS A 117 -1.79 5.17 7.56
C LYS A 117 -2.43 5.83 6.34
N LYS A 118 -3.67 5.47 5.99
CA LYS A 118 -4.44 6.14 4.92
C LYS A 118 -4.71 7.60 5.26
N GLY A 119 -5.03 7.91 6.52
CA GLY A 119 -5.18 9.28 7.01
C GLY A 119 -3.89 10.10 6.86
N ILE A 120 -2.72 9.52 7.18
CA ILE A 120 -1.41 10.16 6.94
C ILE A 120 -1.21 10.43 5.45
N MET A 121 -1.50 9.47 4.57
CA MET A 121 -1.39 9.66 3.12
C MET A 121 -2.34 10.77 2.62
N LYS A 122 -3.52 10.92 3.22
CA LYS A 122 -4.47 11.99 2.90
C LYS A 122 -3.91 13.36 3.30
N ASN A 123 -3.27 13.46 4.47
CA ASN A 123 -2.55 14.65 4.91
C ASN A 123 -1.37 14.98 3.96
N CYS A 124 -0.60 13.98 3.56
CA CYS A 124 0.47 14.18 2.57
C CYS A 124 -0.08 14.71 1.24
N ALA A 125 -1.20 14.18 0.75
CA ALA A 125 -1.85 14.65 -0.47
C ALA A 125 -2.37 16.10 -0.34
N PHE A 126 -2.86 16.48 0.84
CA PHE A 126 -3.24 17.87 1.15
C PHE A 126 -2.04 18.80 1.16
N ASN A 127 -0.96 18.45 1.86
CA ASN A 127 0.26 19.24 1.95
C ASN A 127 0.96 19.36 0.58
N ALA A 128 0.87 18.32 -0.25
CA ALA A 128 1.37 18.34 -1.64
C ALA A 128 0.48 19.15 -2.61
N GLY A 129 -0.62 19.74 -2.15
CA GLY A 129 -1.52 20.54 -2.98
C GLY A 129 -2.32 19.72 -4.02
N LEU A 130 -2.49 18.41 -3.78
CA LEU A 130 -3.31 17.54 -4.64
C LEU A 130 -4.80 17.65 -4.31
N ILE A 131 -5.15 18.00 -3.09
CA ILE A 131 -6.52 18.25 -2.62
C ILE A 131 -6.58 19.56 -1.82
N LYS A 132 -7.76 20.21 -1.80
CA LYS A 132 -7.96 21.47 -1.07
C LYS A 132 -8.27 21.31 0.40
N SER A 133 -8.73 20.14 0.82
CA SER A 133 -9.13 19.81 2.19
C SER A 133 -8.88 18.35 2.44
N ILE A 134 -8.51 18.00 3.66
CA ILE A 134 -8.38 16.61 4.13
C ILE A 134 -9.72 15.86 3.97
N THR A 135 -10.84 16.55 4.07
CA THR A 135 -12.19 15.98 3.86
C THR A 135 -12.61 15.93 2.38
N SER A 136 -11.69 16.23 1.45
CA SER A 136 -11.99 16.24 0.02
C SER A 136 -12.45 14.86 -0.44
N SER A 137 -13.60 14.82 -1.09
CA SER A 137 -14.13 13.62 -1.72
C SER A 137 -13.59 13.39 -3.15
N ASN A 138 -12.65 14.24 -3.61
CA ASN A 138 -11.94 14.09 -4.87
C ASN A 138 -10.66 13.24 -4.73
N LEU A 139 -10.39 12.67 -3.55
CA LEU A 139 -9.37 11.66 -3.32
C LEU A 139 -10.06 10.37 -2.89
N LYS A 140 -9.74 9.28 -3.57
CA LYS A 140 -10.13 7.92 -3.19
C LYS A 140 -8.88 7.03 -3.12
N PHE A 141 -8.95 6.00 -2.28
CA PHE A 141 -7.91 4.98 -2.18
C PHE A 141 -8.33 3.69 -2.87
N ILE A 142 -7.34 2.92 -3.30
CA ILE A 142 -7.47 1.54 -3.74
C ILE A 142 -6.23 0.77 -3.31
N THR A 143 -6.35 -0.51 -2.97
CA THR A 143 -5.16 -1.32 -2.66
C THR A 143 -4.40 -1.68 -3.95
N GLU A 144 -3.07 -1.78 -3.83
CA GLU A 144 -2.19 -2.09 -4.97
C GLU A 144 -2.62 -3.39 -5.69
N PRO A 145 -2.85 -4.54 -4.99
CA PRO A 145 -3.24 -5.77 -5.67
C PRO A 145 -4.67 -5.72 -6.24
N GLU A 146 -5.58 -4.93 -5.66
CA GLU A 146 -6.91 -4.72 -6.23
C GLU A 146 -6.83 -3.93 -7.54
N ALA A 147 -6.04 -2.86 -7.57
CA ALA A 147 -5.79 -2.11 -8.79
C ALA A 147 -5.15 -3.00 -9.87
N ALA A 148 -4.12 -3.78 -9.51
CA ALA A 148 -3.48 -4.73 -10.42
C ALA A 148 -4.46 -5.76 -10.97
N ALA A 149 -5.40 -6.26 -10.13
CA ALA A 149 -6.43 -7.21 -10.57
C ALA A 149 -7.36 -6.61 -11.64
N ILE A 150 -7.77 -5.35 -11.48
CA ILE A 150 -8.59 -4.64 -12.48
C ILE A 150 -7.85 -4.51 -13.80
N TYR A 151 -6.54 -4.22 -13.77
CA TYR A 151 -5.74 -4.15 -14.98
C TYR A 151 -5.60 -5.53 -15.64
N CYS A 152 -5.25 -6.56 -14.87
CA CYS A 152 -5.08 -7.92 -15.39
C CYS A 152 -6.38 -8.53 -15.90
N MET A 153 -7.54 -8.17 -15.33
CA MET A 153 -8.84 -8.63 -15.82
C MET A 153 -9.06 -8.30 -17.30
N ARG A 154 -8.63 -7.14 -17.77
CA ARG A 154 -8.74 -6.74 -19.18
C ARG A 154 -7.85 -7.57 -20.10
N HIS A 155 -6.79 -8.15 -19.58
CA HIS A 155 -5.85 -9.00 -20.30
C HIS A 155 -6.18 -10.51 -20.20
N LEU A 156 -7.21 -10.90 -19.44
CA LEU A 156 -7.61 -12.30 -19.31
C LEU A 156 -7.97 -12.93 -20.66
N ASN A 157 -8.47 -12.14 -21.62
CA ASN A 157 -8.78 -12.59 -22.99
C ASN A 157 -7.56 -13.20 -23.69
N GLU A 158 -6.38 -12.66 -23.47
CA GLU A 158 -5.13 -13.12 -24.07
C GLU A 158 -4.74 -14.52 -23.58
N PHE A 159 -5.26 -14.94 -22.43
CA PHE A 159 -4.93 -16.19 -21.76
C PHE A 159 -6.07 -17.21 -21.76
N SER A 160 -7.14 -17.00 -22.53
CA SER A 160 -8.33 -17.86 -22.56
C SER A 160 -8.98 -18.10 -21.18
N ALA A 161 -8.80 -17.16 -20.25
CA ALA A 161 -9.26 -17.23 -18.86
C ALA A 161 -10.48 -16.33 -18.58
N THR A 162 -11.31 -16.05 -19.60
CA THR A 162 -12.44 -15.10 -19.55
C THR A 162 -13.74 -15.68 -19.07
N LYS A 163 -13.76 -16.98 -18.75
CA LYS A 163 -14.99 -17.61 -18.28
C LYS A 163 -15.44 -17.01 -16.95
N VAL A 164 -16.68 -16.52 -16.89
CA VAL A 164 -17.32 -16.12 -15.64
C VAL A 164 -17.17 -17.23 -14.60
N GLY A 165 -16.77 -16.85 -13.39
CA GLY A 165 -16.45 -17.79 -12.32
C GLY A 165 -14.97 -18.16 -12.22
N THR A 166 -14.11 -17.77 -13.18
CA THR A 166 -12.65 -17.99 -13.10
C THR A 166 -12.07 -17.26 -11.91
N SER A 167 -11.29 -18.00 -11.10
CA SER A 167 -10.53 -17.44 -9.98
C SER A 167 -9.07 -17.28 -10.38
N PHE A 168 -8.47 -16.14 -10.05
CA PHE A 168 -7.08 -15.83 -10.36
C PHE A 168 -6.39 -15.11 -9.21
N LEU A 169 -5.11 -15.39 -9.03
CA LEU A 169 -4.24 -14.78 -8.03
C LEU A 169 -3.45 -13.64 -8.68
N ILE A 170 -3.48 -12.48 -8.05
CA ILE A 170 -2.54 -11.39 -8.31
C ILE A 170 -1.43 -11.46 -7.28
N VAL A 171 -0.20 -11.38 -7.76
CA VAL A 171 1.01 -11.24 -6.93
C VAL A 171 1.70 -9.96 -7.35
N ASP A 172 1.48 -8.90 -6.59
CA ASP A 172 2.16 -7.62 -6.79
C ASP A 172 3.49 -7.64 -6.04
N ILE A 173 4.57 -7.62 -6.78
CA ILE A 173 5.93 -7.75 -6.26
C ILE A 173 6.66 -6.44 -6.52
N GLY A 174 6.50 -5.54 -5.56
CA GLY A 174 7.09 -4.21 -5.59
C GLY A 174 8.56 -4.16 -5.14
N GLY A 175 9.04 -2.95 -4.91
CA GLY A 175 10.38 -2.74 -4.32
C GLY A 175 10.40 -3.02 -2.83
N GLY A 176 9.42 -2.55 -2.06
CA GLY A 176 9.34 -2.69 -0.61
C GLY A 176 8.43 -3.83 -0.16
N THR A 177 7.28 -3.97 -0.79
CA THR A 177 6.20 -4.88 -0.40
C THR A 177 5.93 -5.93 -1.46
N VAL A 178 5.28 -7.00 -1.01
CA VAL A 178 4.65 -8.01 -1.84
C VAL A 178 3.22 -8.18 -1.34
N ASP A 179 2.27 -7.93 -2.23
CA ASP A 179 0.84 -7.92 -1.91
C ASP A 179 0.08 -8.91 -2.80
N LEU A 180 -0.82 -9.69 -2.19
CA LEU A 180 -1.52 -10.78 -2.85
C LEU A 180 -3.03 -10.69 -2.66
N THR A 181 -3.78 -11.02 -3.72
CA THR A 181 -5.24 -11.14 -3.65
C THR A 181 -5.74 -12.19 -4.64
N ILE A 182 -6.74 -12.99 -4.24
CA ILE A 182 -7.47 -13.86 -5.16
C ILE A 182 -8.81 -13.23 -5.49
N ARG A 183 -9.03 -13.06 -6.78
CA ARG A 183 -10.25 -12.48 -7.34
C ARG A 183 -10.99 -13.48 -8.19
N LYS A 184 -12.30 -13.34 -8.25
CA LYS A 184 -13.19 -14.08 -9.11
C LYS A 184 -13.80 -13.16 -10.15
N LEU A 185 -13.74 -13.58 -11.41
CA LEU A 185 -14.43 -12.87 -12.48
C LEU A 185 -15.93 -13.13 -12.37
N LEU A 186 -16.69 -12.08 -12.18
CA LEU A 186 -18.16 -12.09 -12.13
C LEU A 186 -18.75 -11.70 -13.48
N SER A 187 -20.10 -11.72 -13.62
CA SER A 187 -20.79 -11.14 -14.76
C SER A 187 -20.43 -9.65 -14.92
N ASP A 188 -20.58 -9.11 -16.12
CA ASP A 188 -20.40 -7.70 -16.45
C ASP A 188 -18.99 -7.15 -16.18
N ASN A 189 -17.95 -7.97 -16.32
CA ASN A 189 -16.56 -7.59 -16.06
C ASN A 189 -16.31 -7.04 -14.65
N GLN A 190 -17.05 -7.54 -13.68
CA GLN A 190 -16.89 -7.20 -12.28
C GLN A 190 -16.00 -8.20 -11.54
N LEU A 191 -15.33 -7.71 -10.50
CA LEU A 191 -14.45 -8.51 -9.65
C LEU A 191 -15.06 -8.68 -8.25
N GLY A 192 -15.08 -9.92 -7.79
CA GLY A 192 -15.34 -10.27 -6.40
C GLY A 192 -14.07 -10.77 -5.74
N GLU A 193 -13.83 -10.39 -4.50
CA GLU A 193 -12.77 -10.95 -3.68
C GLU A 193 -13.18 -12.30 -3.11
N ILE A 194 -12.23 -13.24 -3.06
CA ILE A 194 -12.48 -14.61 -2.55
C ILE A 194 -11.83 -14.81 -1.21
N THR A 195 -10.56 -14.43 -1.10
CA THR A 195 -9.77 -14.56 0.12
C THR A 195 -9.40 -13.21 0.66
N GLU A 196 -9.14 -13.11 1.97
CA GLU A 196 -8.54 -11.92 2.54
C GLU A 196 -7.20 -11.63 1.83
N GLN A 197 -7.00 -10.35 1.48
CA GLN A 197 -5.72 -9.90 0.92
C GLN A 197 -4.60 -10.09 1.94
N THR A 198 -3.44 -10.52 1.49
CA THR A 198 -2.24 -10.65 2.34
C THR A 198 -1.08 -9.88 1.74
N GLY A 199 -0.15 -9.46 2.58
CA GLY A 199 1.07 -8.79 2.16
C GLY A 199 2.19 -8.95 3.16
N ASP A 200 3.41 -8.68 2.72
CA ASP A 200 4.61 -8.67 3.57
C ASP A 200 5.64 -7.69 3.01
N CYS A 201 6.51 -7.20 3.90
CA CYS A 201 7.67 -6.39 3.52
C CYS A 201 8.82 -7.30 3.06
N CYS A 202 8.75 -7.79 1.83
CA CYS A 202 9.77 -8.67 1.24
C CYS A 202 9.94 -8.43 -0.27
N GLY A 203 9.84 -7.17 -0.71
CA GLY A 203 10.04 -6.78 -2.11
C GLY A 203 11.50 -6.75 -2.56
N GLY A 204 11.75 -6.25 -3.76
CA GLY A 204 13.07 -6.26 -4.41
C GLY A 204 14.19 -5.55 -3.65
N SER A 205 13.90 -4.53 -2.84
CA SER A 205 14.89 -3.83 -2.02
C SER A 205 15.46 -4.69 -0.87
N PHE A 206 14.84 -5.82 -0.58
CA PHE A 206 15.40 -6.77 0.39
C PHE A 206 16.59 -7.55 -0.18
N VAL A 207 16.68 -7.72 -1.49
CA VAL A 207 17.90 -8.21 -2.15
C VAL A 207 19.04 -7.18 -1.98
N ASP A 208 18.72 -5.87 -2.05
CA ASP A 208 19.70 -4.81 -1.83
C ASP A 208 20.20 -4.79 -0.37
N LYS A 209 19.31 -5.08 0.59
CA LYS A 209 19.68 -5.25 2.01
C LYS A 209 20.61 -6.46 2.21
N GLU A 210 20.36 -7.57 1.52
CA GLU A 210 21.25 -8.74 1.59
C GLU A 210 22.62 -8.44 0.98
N PHE A 211 22.70 -7.62 -0.08
CA PHE A 211 23.97 -7.10 -0.58
C PHE A 211 24.71 -6.26 0.47
N ILE A 212 24.01 -5.33 1.16
CA ILE A 212 24.60 -4.55 2.26
C ILE A 212 25.09 -5.48 3.39
N ASN A 213 24.33 -6.52 3.72
CA ASN A 213 24.72 -7.54 4.70
C ASN A 213 25.95 -8.34 4.23
N PHE A 214 26.03 -8.63 2.95
CA PHE A 214 27.21 -9.28 2.35
C PHE A 214 28.44 -8.39 2.51
N LEU A 215 28.36 -7.10 2.16
CA LEU A 215 29.45 -6.15 2.36
C LEU A 215 29.87 -6.08 3.84
N ALA A 216 28.89 -6.01 4.76
CA ALA A 216 29.19 -5.97 6.19
C ALA A 216 29.97 -7.21 6.70
N ARG A 217 29.82 -8.38 6.04
CA ARG A 217 30.63 -9.57 6.32
C ARG A 217 32.07 -9.47 5.78
N LYS A 218 32.25 -8.74 4.68
CA LYS A 218 33.57 -8.57 4.03
C LYS A 218 34.41 -7.45 4.66
N VAL A 219 33.77 -6.30 4.98
CA VAL A 219 34.46 -5.08 5.44
C VAL A 219 34.27 -4.78 6.94
N GLY A 220 33.41 -5.54 7.63
CA GLY A 220 33.11 -5.34 9.03
C GLY A 220 31.85 -4.49 9.27
N LYS A 221 31.09 -4.84 10.32
CA LYS A 221 29.83 -4.14 10.68
C LYS A 221 30.06 -2.70 11.09
N SER A 222 31.15 -2.42 11.81
CA SER A 222 31.49 -1.06 12.26
C SER A 222 31.80 -0.13 11.08
N ALA A 223 32.57 -0.60 10.09
CA ALA A 223 32.85 0.17 8.89
C ALA A 223 31.59 0.48 8.08
N MET A 224 30.69 -0.49 7.95
CA MET A 224 29.39 -0.28 7.29
C MET A 224 28.47 0.66 8.05
N TYR A 225 28.52 0.67 9.39
CA TYR A 225 27.79 1.63 10.21
C TYR A 225 28.30 3.06 9.96
N LEU A 226 29.61 3.28 10.01
CA LEU A 226 30.23 4.58 9.74
C LEU A 226 29.94 5.06 8.31
N LEU A 227 30.02 4.16 7.34
CA LEU A 227 29.69 4.48 5.95
C LEU A 227 28.23 4.92 5.81
N LYS A 228 27.31 4.25 6.47
CA LYS A 228 25.89 4.60 6.47
C LYS A 228 25.62 5.94 7.14
N GLU A 229 26.31 6.22 8.25
CA GLU A 229 26.09 7.43 9.05
C GLU A 229 26.69 8.68 8.36
N TYR A 230 27.89 8.57 7.83
CA TYR A 230 28.64 9.75 7.34
C TYR A 230 28.72 9.83 5.80
N ASN A 231 28.50 8.74 5.09
CA ASN A 231 28.68 8.67 3.62
C ASN A 231 27.54 7.91 2.95
N TYR A 232 26.30 8.12 3.38
CA TYR A 232 25.12 7.42 2.89
C TYR A 232 24.98 7.48 1.36
N GLY A 233 25.30 8.60 0.73
CA GLY A 233 25.28 8.76 -0.72
C GLY A 233 26.21 7.78 -1.45
N ILE A 234 27.40 7.53 -0.91
CA ILE A 234 28.37 6.56 -1.48
C ILE A 234 27.80 5.14 -1.35
N LEU A 235 27.25 4.80 -0.18
CA LEU A 235 26.60 3.50 0.02
C LEU A 235 25.46 3.28 -0.99
N GLN A 236 24.62 4.30 -1.20
CA GLN A 236 23.52 4.21 -2.17
C GLN A 236 24.04 4.07 -3.61
N TYR A 237 25.14 4.70 -3.95
CA TYR A 237 25.78 4.55 -5.24
C TYR A 237 26.29 3.11 -5.47
N MET A 238 26.93 2.50 -4.47
CA MET A 238 27.36 1.10 -4.50
C MET A 238 26.17 0.14 -4.69
N VAL A 239 25.04 0.39 -4.00
CA VAL A 239 23.81 -0.38 -4.17
C VAL A 239 23.27 -0.25 -5.60
N GLN A 240 23.32 0.94 -6.19
CA GLN A 240 22.88 1.15 -7.58
C GLN A 240 23.77 0.39 -8.57
N GLU A 241 25.10 0.39 -8.36
CA GLU A 241 26.03 -0.37 -9.19
C GLU A 241 25.78 -1.90 -9.09
N PHE A 242 25.55 -2.41 -7.88
CA PHE A 242 25.12 -3.79 -7.67
C PHE A 242 23.80 -4.09 -8.39
N CYS A 243 22.79 -3.21 -8.26
CA CYS A 243 21.50 -3.39 -8.94
C CYS A 243 21.68 -3.47 -10.45
N ARG A 244 22.47 -2.57 -11.03
CA ARG A 244 22.72 -2.49 -12.48
C ARG A 244 23.50 -3.69 -12.99
N SER A 245 24.57 -4.07 -12.29
CA SER A 245 25.57 -5.00 -12.81
C SER A 245 25.33 -6.46 -12.41
N ALA A 246 24.69 -6.71 -11.26
CA ALA A 246 24.48 -8.07 -10.75
C ALA A 246 22.99 -8.42 -10.58
N LYS A 247 22.20 -7.58 -9.89
CA LYS A 247 20.80 -7.91 -9.52
C LYS A 247 19.85 -7.97 -10.72
N ILE A 248 19.80 -6.93 -11.55
CA ILE A 248 18.87 -6.85 -12.69
C ILE A 248 19.17 -7.91 -13.75
N PRO A 249 20.45 -8.15 -14.13
CA PRO A 249 20.80 -9.17 -15.12
C PRO A 249 20.62 -10.61 -14.63
N PHE A 250 20.51 -10.84 -13.32
CA PHE A 250 20.55 -12.19 -12.73
C PHE A 250 19.41 -13.09 -13.22
N THR A 251 19.76 -14.18 -13.91
CA THR A 251 18.82 -15.18 -14.44
C THR A 251 18.73 -16.44 -13.59
N GLY A 252 19.66 -16.64 -12.65
CA GLY A 252 19.84 -17.90 -11.93
C GLY A 252 20.39 -19.05 -12.80
N ASN A 253 21.04 -18.72 -13.91
CA ASN A 253 21.79 -19.67 -14.73
C ASN A 253 23.28 -19.29 -14.68
N ILE A 254 24.10 -20.20 -14.18
CA ILE A 254 25.55 -19.97 -14.01
C ILE A 254 26.25 -19.68 -15.34
N LYS A 255 25.74 -20.20 -16.45
CA LYS A 255 26.32 -19.96 -17.78
C LYS A 255 26.14 -18.53 -18.29
N ASP A 256 25.15 -17.83 -17.78
CA ASP A 256 24.83 -16.44 -18.16
C ASP A 256 25.45 -15.42 -17.18
N PHE A 257 25.99 -15.92 -16.06
CA PHE A 257 26.51 -15.07 -15.00
C PHE A 257 27.97 -14.69 -15.27
N LYS A 258 28.29 -13.44 -14.99
CA LYS A 258 29.66 -12.93 -14.91
C LYS A 258 29.89 -12.44 -13.51
N THR A 259 31.03 -12.83 -12.91
CA THR A 259 31.47 -12.31 -11.62
C THR A 259 31.43 -10.78 -11.64
N PHE A 260 30.83 -10.18 -10.63
CA PHE A 260 30.79 -8.73 -10.51
C PHE A 260 31.92 -8.29 -9.56
N GLU A 261 32.93 -7.68 -10.12
CA GLU A 261 34.05 -7.10 -9.39
C GLU A 261 33.63 -5.73 -8.84
N LEU A 262 33.57 -5.62 -7.52
CA LEU A 262 33.23 -4.38 -6.82
C LEU A 262 34.55 -3.71 -6.38
N ASP A 263 34.97 -2.72 -7.12
CA ASP A 263 36.16 -1.91 -6.82
C ASP A 263 35.86 -0.90 -5.73
N LEU A 264 36.25 -1.20 -4.50
CA LEU A 264 36.06 -0.33 -3.33
C LEU A 264 37.01 0.88 -3.35
N GLU A 265 38.17 0.79 -4.01
CA GLU A 265 39.10 1.92 -4.12
C GLU A 265 38.51 3.04 -4.97
N GLU A 266 37.85 2.65 -6.07
CA GLU A 266 37.18 3.59 -6.96
C GLU A 266 35.83 4.09 -6.40
N LEU A 267 35.00 3.18 -5.89
CA LEU A 267 33.62 3.47 -5.52
C LEU A 267 33.46 4.06 -4.12
N CYS A 268 34.33 3.68 -3.19
CA CYS A 268 34.21 4.03 -1.78
C CYS A 268 35.59 4.17 -1.09
N PRO A 269 36.45 5.09 -1.55
CA PRO A 269 37.82 5.24 -1.00
C PRO A 269 37.85 5.52 0.51
N VAL A 270 36.82 6.19 1.06
CA VAL A 270 36.70 6.50 2.49
C VAL A 270 36.61 5.24 3.36
N LEU A 271 36.27 4.09 2.79
CA LEU A 271 36.18 2.84 3.52
C LEU A 271 37.54 2.40 4.10
N LYS A 272 38.65 2.84 3.48
CA LYS A 272 40.04 2.62 3.99
C LYS A 272 40.26 3.16 5.39
N ASP A 273 39.50 4.19 5.80
CA ASP A 273 39.59 4.83 7.10
C ASP A 273 38.63 4.21 8.13
N TYR A 274 37.66 3.41 7.69
CA TYR A 274 36.61 2.84 8.53
C TYR A 274 36.85 1.38 8.91
N VAL A 275 37.63 0.64 8.11
CA VAL A 275 37.93 -0.77 8.38
C VAL A 275 39.02 -0.92 9.45
N ASP A 276 38.97 -2.02 10.22
CA ASP A 276 40.04 -2.36 11.16
C ASP A 276 41.33 -2.80 10.43
N ASP A 277 42.46 -2.77 11.13
CA ASP A 277 43.79 -3.09 10.56
C ASP A 277 43.87 -4.49 9.94
N LYS A 278 43.15 -5.48 10.51
CA LYS A 278 43.14 -6.84 9.99
C LYS A 278 42.39 -6.90 8.66
N THR A 279 41.22 -6.30 8.61
CA THR A 279 40.40 -6.20 7.40
C THR A 279 41.12 -5.38 6.34
N LYS A 280 41.76 -4.27 6.73
CA LYS A 280 42.53 -3.42 5.83
C LYS A 280 43.63 -4.21 5.13
N LYS A 281 44.50 -4.93 5.88
CA LYS A 281 45.54 -5.77 5.35
C LYS A 281 45.01 -6.89 4.43
N HIS A 282 43.81 -7.38 4.70
CA HIS A 282 43.18 -8.38 3.85
C HIS A 282 42.72 -7.78 2.52
N LEU A 283 42.04 -6.62 2.56
CA LEU A 283 41.56 -5.91 1.37
C LEU A 283 42.71 -5.36 0.52
N GLU A 284 43.83 -4.92 1.13
CA GLU A 284 45.03 -4.51 0.42
C GLU A 284 45.61 -5.65 -0.42
N LYS A 285 45.59 -6.90 0.07
CA LYS A 285 46.01 -8.08 -0.70
C LYS A 285 45.09 -8.40 -1.87
N LEU A 286 43.83 -7.97 -1.80
CA LEU A 286 42.81 -8.11 -2.84
C LEU A 286 42.71 -6.86 -3.71
N GLU A 287 43.67 -5.92 -3.60
CA GLU A 287 43.66 -4.64 -4.33
C GLU A 287 42.36 -3.85 -4.16
N TRP A 288 41.72 -4.00 -2.99
CA TRP A 288 40.42 -3.41 -2.66
C TRP A 288 39.26 -3.81 -3.57
N VAL A 289 39.37 -4.93 -4.28
CA VAL A 289 38.32 -5.50 -5.11
C VAL A 289 37.63 -6.65 -4.37
N ILE A 290 36.30 -6.63 -4.36
CA ILE A 290 35.48 -7.74 -3.85
C ILE A 290 34.74 -8.39 -5.00
N ASP A 291 35.07 -9.65 -5.25
CA ASP A 291 34.35 -10.48 -6.19
C ASP A 291 33.02 -10.92 -5.60
N ILE A 292 31.95 -10.66 -6.34
CA ILE A 292 30.58 -11.10 -6.02
C ILE A 292 30.23 -12.21 -7.01
N GLU A 293 30.24 -13.43 -6.49
CA GLU A 293 30.10 -14.65 -7.27
C GLU A 293 28.63 -15.03 -7.47
N PHE A 294 28.38 -15.97 -8.38
CA PHE A 294 27.05 -16.49 -8.68
C PHE A 294 26.29 -16.94 -7.41
N GLU A 295 26.95 -17.70 -6.54
CA GLU A 295 26.32 -18.22 -5.30
C GLU A 295 26.02 -17.11 -4.30
N ASP A 296 26.82 -16.02 -4.26
CA ASP A 296 26.54 -14.85 -3.42
C ASP A 296 25.25 -14.18 -3.85
N VAL A 297 25.12 -13.86 -5.15
CA VAL A 297 23.91 -13.23 -5.70
C VAL A 297 22.70 -14.14 -5.53
N LYS A 298 22.85 -15.43 -5.82
CA LYS A 298 21.80 -16.42 -5.64
C LYS A 298 21.31 -16.50 -4.20
N ALA A 299 22.21 -16.49 -3.22
CA ALA A 299 21.87 -16.51 -1.81
C ALA A 299 21.09 -15.25 -1.39
N MET A 300 21.47 -14.06 -1.90
CA MET A 300 20.74 -12.82 -1.66
C MET A 300 19.30 -12.90 -2.18
N PHE A 301 19.10 -13.47 -3.37
CA PHE A 301 17.78 -13.67 -3.95
C PHE A 301 16.98 -14.75 -3.22
N ASP A 302 17.58 -15.88 -2.88
CA ASP A 302 16.87 -17.04 -2.31
C ASP A 302 16.19 -16.72 -0.97
N SER A 303 16.82 -15.87 -0.16
CA SER A 303 16.25 -15.33 1.08
C SER A 303 14.89 -14.65 0.84
N VAL A 304 14.83 -13.79 -0.17
CA VAL A 304 13.65 -12.99 -0.52
C VAL A 304 12.61 -13.83 -1.27
N VAL A 305 13.06 -14.57 -2.28
CA VAL A 305 12.19 -15.41 -3.13
C VAL A 305 11.50 -16.50 -2.30
N GLY A 306 12.20 -17.08 -1.32
CA GLY A 306 11.61 -18.07 -0.42
C GLY A 306 10.43 -17.50 0.41
N ARG A 307 10.50 -16.23 0.82
CA ARG A 307 9.39 -15.55 1.50
C ARG A 307 8.19 -15.36 0.56
N ILE A 308 8.44 -14.88 -0.66
CA ILE A 308 7.41 -14.68 -1.68
C ILE A 308 6.69 -15.99 -2.00
N ILE A 309 7.44 -17.09 -2.20
CA ILE A 309 6.87 -18.42 -2.47
C ILE A 309 5.97 -18.87 -1.31
N ARG A 310 6.34 -18.62 -0.05
CA ARG A 310 5.49 -18.97 1.12
C ARG A 310 4.17 -18.19 1.12
N LEU A 311 4.21 -16.89 0.79
CA LEU A 311 2.99 -16.07 0.69
C LEU A 311 2.05 -16.58 -0.41
N ILE A 312 2.59 -16.88 -1.60
CA ILE A 312 1.82 -17.44 -2.73
C ILE A 312 1.19 -18.78 -2.32
N ARG A 313 1.96 -19.65 -1.67
CA ARG A 313 1.46 -20.96 -1.22
C ARG A 313 0.29 -20.80 -0.24
N GLY A 314 0.40 -19.89 0.74
CA GLY A 314 -0.68 -19.61 1.70
C GLY A 314 -1.97 -19.17 1.02
N GLN A 315 -1.90 -18.30 0.01
CA GLN A 315 -3.08 -17.87 -0.75
C GLN A 315 -3.68 -19.01 -1.58
N LEU A 316 -2.86 -19.82 -2.25
CA LEU A 316 -3.34 -20.95 -3.06
C LEU A 316 -3.92 -22.07 -2.18
N ASP A 317 -3.44 -22.26 -0.97
CA ASP A 317 -4.01 -23.26 -0.03
C ASP A 317 -5.39 -22.80 0.47
N ALA A 318 -5.65 -21.49 0.55
CA ALA A 318 -6.96 -20.93 0.87
C ALA A 318 -7.97 -20.97 -0.30
N CYS A 319 -7.50 -21.13 -1.56
CA CYS A 319 -8.36 -21.20 -2.73
C CYS A 319 -7.84 -22.25 -3.73
N LYS A 320 -8.41 -23.45 -3.68
CA LYS A 320 -7.97 -24.57 -4.51
C LYS A 320 -8.36 -24.43 -6.00
N ASP A 321 -9.35 -23.60 -6.30
CA ASP A 321 -9.88 -23.41 -7.66
C ASP A 321 -9.19 -22.27 -8.42
N CYS A 322 -8.02 -21.83 -7.96
CA CYS A 322 -7.25 -20.79 -8.62
C CYS A 322 -6.56 -21.34 -9.88
N THR A 323 -6.98 -20.86 -11.05
CA THR A 323 -6.50 -21.39 -12.35
C THR A 323 -5.43 -20.52 -12.99
N ALA A 324 -5.33 -19.25 -12.62
CA ALA A 324 -4.37 -18.31 -13.18
C ALA A 324 -3.65 -17.51 -12.09
N MET A 325 -2.41 -17.14 -12.36
CA MET A 325 -1.57 -16.26 -11.50
C MET A 325 -0.93 -15.19 -12.37
N PHE A 326 -1.10 -13.93 -11.99
CA PHE A 326 -0.47 -12.79 -12.65
C PHE A 326 0.56 -12.15 -11.75
N LEU A 327 1.79 -12.06 -12.27
CA LEU A 327 2.91 -11.42 -11.58
C LEU A 327 3.01 -9.98 -12.07
N VAL A 328 2.84 -9.01 -11.17
CA VAL A 328 2.89 -7.58 -11.44
C VAL A 328 3.88 -6.89 -10.51
N GLY A 329 4.08 -5.58 -10.67
CA GLY A 329 5.08 -4.83 -9.92
C GLY A 329 6.48 -4.90 -10.52
N GLY A 330 7.37 -3.98 -10.14
CA GLY A 330 8.69 -3.85 -10.76
C GLY A 330 9.63 -5.05 -10.54
N PHE A 331 9.62 -5.66 -9.35
CA PHE A 331 10.48 -6.80 -9.06
C PHE A 331 10.00 -8.09 -9.73
N SER A 332 8.72 -8.14 -10.16
CA SER A 332 8.21 -9.24 -10.98
C SER A 332 8.92 -9.37 -12.33
N GLU A 333 9.66 -8.36 -12.79
CA GLU A 333 10.47 -8.40 -14.01
C GLU A 333 11.74 -9.25 -13.86
N SER A 334 12.16 -9.58 -12.62
CA SER A 334 13.31 -10.45 -12.37
C SER A 334 13.11 -11.83 -13.00
N LYS A 335 14.01 -12.19 -13.91
CA LYS A 335 14.01 -13.49 -14.60
C LYS A 335 14.16 -14.64 -13.62
N TYR A 336 15.02 -14.47 -12.61
CA TYR A 336 15.24 -15.48 -11.57
C TYR A 336 13.97 -15.71 -10.74
N LEU A 337 13.33 -14.65 -10.26
CA LEU A 337 12.09 -14.73 -9.49
C LEU A 337 10.99 -15.45 -10.29
N ARG A 338 10.76 -15.04 -11.54
CA ARG A 338 9.76 -15.67 -12.42
C ARG A 338 10.03 -17.16 -12.63
N LYS A 339 11.30 -17.53 -12.85
CA LYS A 339 11.72 -18.93 -13.00
C LYS A 339 11.36 -19.73 -11.75
N ARG A 340 11.73 -19.26 -10.56
CA ARG A 340 11.49 -19.92 -9.28
C ARG A 340 9.99 -20.08 -8.99
N ILE A 341 9.17 -19.04 -9.25
CA ILE A 341 7.71 -19.11 -9.08
C ILE A 341 7.09 -20.14 -10.07
N LYS A 342 7.50 -20.11 -11.34
CA LYS A 342 7.01 -21.07 -12.33
C LYS A 342 7.38 -22.50 -11.97
N GLU A 343 8.62 -22.76 -11.56
CA GLU A 343 9.08 -24.09 -11.15
C GLU A 343 8.26 -24.64 -9.97
N GLU A 344 7.95 -23.81 -8.98
CA GLU A 344 7.20 -24.20 -7.77
C GLU A 344 5.71 -24.48 -8.06
N PHE A 345 5.07 -23.61 -8.85
CA PHE A 345 3.60 -23.61 -8.94
C PHE A 345 3.01 -24.13 -10.27
N LYS A 346 3.82 -24.46 -11.30
CA LYS A 346 3.34 -24.95 -12.61
C LYS A 346 2.44 -26.18 -12.56
N LYS A 347 2.49 -26.98 -11.48
CA LYS A 347 1.62 -28.14 -11.26
C LYS A 347 0.30 -27.78 -10.56
N LYS A 348 0.24 -26.63 -9.89
CA LYS A 348 -0.93 -26.16 -9.13
C LYS A 348 -1.76 -25.14 -9.90
N VAL A 349 -1.12 -24.29 -10.70
CA VAL A 349 -1.76 -23.20 -11.43
C VAL A 349 -1.44 -23.35 -12.92
N SER A 350 -2.49 -23.43 -13.74
CA SER A 350 -2.35 -23.70 -15.17
C SER A 350 -1.71 -22.55 -15.94
N ILE A 351 -2.00 -21.31 -15.55
CA ILE A 351 -1.53 -20.09 -16.21
C ILE A 351 -0.72 -19.27 -15.19
N ILE A 352 0.58 -19.09 -15.45
CA ILE A 352 1.44 -18.18 -14.69
C ILE A 352 2.02 -17.19 -15.68
N SER A 353 1.56 -15.95 -15.63
CA SER A 353 1.90 -14.92 -16.61
C SER A 353 2.18 -13.56 -15.96
N SER A 354 2.57 -12.62 -16.77
CA SER A 354 2.82 -11.23 -16.42
C SER A 354 2.34 -10.36 -17.58
N PRO A 355 1.63 -9.26 -17.34
CA PRO A 355 1.26 -8.34 -18.42
C PRO A 355 2.50 -7.69 -19.03
N ASP A 356 2.36 -7.11 -20.23
CA ASP A 356 3.48 -6.51 -20.98
C ASP A 356 4.26 -5.45 -20.20
N LYS A 357 3.56 -4.64 -19.41
CA LYS A 357 4.15 -3.57 -18.58
C LYS A 357 3.76 -3.77 -17.12
N PRO A 358 4.31 -4.78 -16.43
CA PRO A 358 3.90 -5.15 -15.07
C PRO A 358 4.16 -4.04 -14.05
N ILE A 359 5.15 -3.20 -14.26
CA ILE A 359 5.45 -2.03 -13.43
C ILE A 359 4.33 -0.97 -13.45
N ALA A 360 3.56 -0.88 -14.53
CA ALA A 360 2.45 0.07 -14.68
C ALA A 360 1.07 -0.54 -14.36
N ALA A 361 0.99 -1.83 -14.04
CA ALA A 361 -0.27 -2.53 -13.83
C ALA A 361 -1.10 -1.89 -12.71
N VAL A 362 -0.46 -1.55 -11.59
CA VAL A 362 -1.10 -0.93 -10.42
C VAL A 362 -1.67 0.44 -10.79
N VAL A 363 -0.86 1.34 -11.33
CA VAL A 363 -1.31 2.71 -11.63
C VAL A 363 -2.40 2.75 -12.71
N ARG A 364 -2.31 1.89 -13.72
CA ARG A 364 -3.33 1.77 -14.77
C ARG A 364 -4.62 1.16 -14.24
N GLY A 365 -4.53 0.15 -13.40
CA GLY A 365 -5.69 -0.45 -12.75
C GLY A 365 -6.39 0.52 -11.79
N ALA A 366 -5.64 1.32 -11.04
CA ALA A 366 -6.18 2.38 -10.21
C ALA A 366 -6.92 3.45 -11.03
N LEU A 367 -6.39 3.80 -12.20
CA LEU A 367 -7.07 4.71 -13.13
C LEU A 367 -8.40 4.12 -13.61
N LEU A 368 -8.41 2.84 -14.01
CA LEU A 368 -9.62 2.13 -14.43
C LEU A 368 -10.68 2.10 -13.33
N TYR A 369 -10.27 1.86 -12.09
CA TYR A 369 -11.16 1.95 -10.93
C TYR A 369 -11.76 3.36 -10.78
N GLY A 370 -10.97 4.39 -10.97
CA GLY A 370 -11.46 5.77 -10.90
C GLY A 370 -12.44 6.15 -12.01
N LEU A 371 -12.30 5.54 -13.19
CA LEU A 371 -13.22 5.70 -14.32
C LEU A 371 -14.53 4.92 -14.10
N ASP A 372 -14.46 3.75 -13.47
CA ASP A 372 -15.62 2.92 -13.13
C ASP A 372 -15.41 2.22 -11.79
N THR A 373 -15.94 2.78 -10.72
CA THR A 373 -15.84 2.21 -9.38
C THR A 373 -16.70 0.97 -9.18
N ALA A 374 -17.68 0.70 -10.06
CA ALA A 374 -18.56 -0.46 -9.98
C ALA A 374 -17.88 -1.78 -10.39
N ILE A 375 -16.65 -1.71 -10.94
CA ILE A 375 -15.83 -2.88 -11.26
C ILE A 375 -15.60 -3.76 -10.02
N VAL A 376 -15.38 -3.15 -8.85
CA VAL A 376 -15.22 -3.89 -7.59
C VAL A 376 -16.59 -4.09 -6.96
N LYS A 377 -17.05 -5.33 -6.92
CA LYS A 377 -18.38 -5.67 -6.40
C LYS A 377 -18.37 -6.01 -4.92
N SER A 378 -17.34 -6.68 -4.45
CA SER A 378 -17.26 -7.12 -3.06
C SER A 378 -15.82 -7.23 -2.57
N ARG A 379 -15.66 -7.09 -1.26
CA ARG A 379 -14.40 -7.24 -0.53
C ARG A 379 -14.55 -8.19 0.65
N VAL A 380 -13.46 -8.79 1.09
CA VAL A 380 -13.38 -9.58 2.32
C VAL A 380 -12.79 -8.71 3.43
N LEU A 381 -13.50 -8.61 4.55
CA LEU A 381 -13.06 -7.78 5.67
C LEU A 381 -11.82 -8.36 6.35
N ARG A 382 -10.81 -7.51 6.57
CA ARG A 382 -9.53 -7.87 7.21
C ARG A 382 -9.56 -7.72 8.73
N TYR A 383 -10.56 -7.03 9.24
CA TYR A 383 -10.73 -6.74 10.66
C TYR A 383 -12.14 -7.06 11.09
N THR A 384 -12.28 -7.43 12.35
CA THR A 384 -13.54 -7.36 13.10
C THR A 384 -13.71 -5.93 13.57
N TYR A 385 -14.87 -5.35 13.30
CA TYR A 385 -15.24 -4.00 13.72
C TYR A 385 -16.30 -4.08 14.79
N GLY A 386 -16.12 -3.27 15.82
CA GLY A 386 -17.08 -3.19 16.91
C GLY A 386 -17.06 -1.83 17.58
N ILE A 387 -18.03 -1.60 18.41
CA ILE A 387 -18.18 -0.39 19.21
C ILE A 387 -18.09 -0.69 20.69
N ARG A 388 -17.73 0.32 21.48
CA ARG A 388 -17.80 0.21 22.92
C ARG A 388 -19.26 0.29 23.38
N SER A 389 -19.75 -0.78 24.00
CA SER A 389 -21.06 -0.85 24.65
C SER A 389 -20.93 -0.88 26.18
N LEU A 390 -22.00 -0.54 26.89
CA LEU A 390 -22.05 -0.46 28.34
C LEU A 390 -23.26 -1.24 28.88
N PRO A 391 -23.31 -2.58 28.71
CA PRO A 391 -24.35 -3.43 29.27
C PRO A 391 -24.20 -3.58 30.80
N ASP A 392 -25.25 -4.12 31.46
CA ASP A 392 -25.18 -4.46 32.86
C ASP A 392 -24.16 -5.59 33.10
N TRP A 393 -23.40 -5.46 34.20
CA TRP A 393 -22.46 -6.49 34.63
C TRP A 393 -23.23 -7.76 35.01
N GLN A 394 -22.76 -8.92 34.57
CA GLN A 394 -23.37 -10.21 34.82
C GLN A 394 -22.45 -11.14 35.62
N HIS A 395 -23.05 -12.09 36.32
CA HIS A 395 -22.26 -13.11 37.01
C HIS A 395 -21.38 -13.89 36.02
N GLY A 396 -20.08 -13.98 36.33
CA GLY A 396 -19.05 -14.52 35.41
C GLY A 396 -18.24 -13.46 34.68
N ASP A 397 -18.65 -12.17 34.72
CA ASP A 397 -17.77 -11.10 34.26
C ASP A 397 -16.69 -10.77 35.30
N PRO A 398 -15.49 -10.31 34.87
CA PRO A 398 -14.44 -9.91 35.79
C PRO A 398 -14.90 -8.80 36.74
N VAL A 399 -14.78 -9.03 38.06
CA VAL A 399 -15.23 -8.09 39.09
C VAL A 399 -14.51 -6.74 39.00
N ASN A 400 -13.22 -6.78 38.65
CA ASN A 400 -12.39 -5.56 38.48
C ASN A 400 -12.80 -4.70 37.29
N ARG A 401 -13.68 -5.17 36.41
CA ARG A 401 -14.22 -4.40 35.26
C ARG A 401 -15.61 -3.84 35.52
N ARG A 402 -16.18 -4.13 36.68
CA ARG A 402 -17.50 -3.60 37.06
C ARG A 402 -17.40 -2.12 37.37
N THR A 403 -18.21 -1.33 36.70
CA THR A 403 -18.34 0.11 36.99
C THR A 403 -19.10 0.35 38.27
N PRO A 404 -18.99 1.56 38.92
CA PRO A 404 -19.70 1.86 40.15
C PRO A 404 -21.24 1.74 40.03
N ASP A 405 -21.79 1.96 38.85
CA ASP A 405 -23.21 1.85 38.51
C ASP A 405 -23.63 0.44 38.06
N GLY A 406 -22.77 -0.55 38.28
CA GLY A 406 -23.10 -1.96 38.04
C GLY A 406 -23.01 -2.42 36.58
N LYS A 407 -22.36 -1.67 35.72
CA LYS A 407 -22.20 -1.94 34.29
C LYS A 407 -20.78 -2.41 33.94
N ILE A 408 -20.58 -2.78 32.68
CA ILE A 408 -19.27 -3.22 32.18
C ILE A 408 -19.05 -2.76 30.73
N PHE A 409 -17.84 -2.26 30.43
CA PHE A 409 -17.48 -1.96 29.05
C PHE A 409 -17.17 -3.22 28.27
N ARG A 410 -17.85 -3.44 27.15
CA ARG A 410 -17.65 -4.57 26.25
C ARG A 410 -17.40 -4.11 24.82
N PHE A 411 -16.68 -4.95 24.09
CA PHE A 411 -16.59 -4.86 22.62
C PHE A 411 -17.87 -5.47 22.03
N HIS A 412 -18.72 -4.65 21.44
CA HIS A 412 -19.91 -5.07 20.72
C HIS A 412 -19.59 -5.19 19.24
N THR A 413 -19.49 -6.41 18.72
CA THR A 413 -19.16 -6.71 17.34
C THR A 413 -20.27 -6.28 16.40
N LEU A 414 -19.94 -5.43 15.41
CA LEU A 414 -20.83 -5.03 14.33
C LEU A 414 -20.69 -5.93 13.11
N ILE A 415 -19.44 -6.27 12.75
CA ILE A 415 -19.14 -7.14 11.63
C ILE A 415 -17.80 -7.83 11.85
N GLN A 416 -17.70 -9.09 11.44
CA GLN A 416 -16.51 -9.92 11.69
C GLN A 416 -15.53 -9.93 10.51
N ARG A 417 -14.25 -10.11 10.84
CA ARG A 417 -13.19 -10.43 9.89
C ARG A 417 -13.55 -11.66 9.04
N GLY A 418 -13.08 -11.69 7.80
CA GLY A 418 -13.33 -12.79 6.86
C GLY A 418 -14.71 -12.75 6.20
N GLN A 419 -15.64 -11.91 6.66
CA GLN A 419 -16.92 -11.75 5.98
C GLN A 419 -16.75 -11.02 4.66
N LYS A 420 -17.40 -11.55 3.62
CA LYS A 420 -17.50 -10.92 2.32
C LYS A 420 -18.62 -9.88 2.35
N VAL A 421 -18.30 -8.65 1.98
CA VAL A 421 -19.23 -7.53 1.94
C VAL A 421 -19.27 -6.92 0.54
N ASP A 422 -20.46 -6.61 0.08
CA ASP A 422 -20.62 -5.83 -1.15
C ASP A 422 -20.18 -4.38 -0.94
N VAL A 423 -19.74 -3.73 -2.01
CA VAL A 423 -19.43 -2.28 -1.98
C VAL A 423 -20.71 -1.54 -1.57
N ASN A 424 -20.56 -0.57 -0.67
CA ASN A 424 -21.64 0.19 -0.03
C ASN A 424 -22.55 -0.64 0.89
N LYS A 425 -22.06 -1.78 1.42
CA LYS A 425 -22.80 -2.53 2.44
C LYS A 425 -22.95 -1.68 3.70
N GLU A 426 -24.20 -1.43 4.07
CA GLU A 426 -24.55 -0.79 5.32
C GLU A 426 -24.72 -1.84 6.42
N VAL A 427 -24.10 -1.57 7.58
CA VAL A 427 -24.30 -2.31 8.82
C VAL A 427 -24.79 -1.32 9.86
N SER A 428 -26.03 -1.48 10.30
CA SER A 428 -26.67 -0.58 11.23
C SER A 428 -26.98 -1.28 12.55
N ASP A 429 -26.86 -0.52 13.64
CA ASP A 429 -27.28 -0.94 14.97
C ASP A 429 -28.02 0.20 15.68
N ILE A 430 -28.92 -0.16 16.62
CA ILE A 430 -29.70 0.80 17.40
C ILE A 430 -29.07 0.92 18.78
N LEU A 431 -28.41 2.05 19.01
CA LEU A 431 -27.81 2.38 20.29
C LEU A 431 -28.77 3.21 21.15
N ARG A 432 -28.84 2.93 22.45
CA ARG A 432 -29.65 3.69 23.43
C ARG A 432 -28.74 4.41 24.41
N VAL A 433 -29.21 5.51 24.96
CA VAL A 433 -28.51 6.22 26.04
C VAL A 433 -28.40 5.32 27.26
N ALA A 434 -27.24 5.33 27.92
CA ALA A 434 -27.01 4.57 29.14
C ALA A 434 -27.67 5.18 30.37
N HIS A 435 -27.93 6.51 30.36
CA HIS A 435 -28.52 7.27 31.47
C HIS A 435 -29.53 8.28 30.96
N ALA A 436 -30.63 8.47 31.76
CA ALA A 436 -31.75 9.37 31.41
C ALA A 436 -31.30 10.83 31.16
N ASN A 437 -30.31 11.30 31.88
CA ASN A 437 -29.81 12.69 31.79
C ASN A 437 -28.63 12.88 30.83
N GLN A 438 -28.25 11.84 30.07
CA GLN A 438 -27.11 11.87 29.14
C GLN A 438 -27.31 12.94 28.06
N LYS A 439 -26.32 13.83 27.89
CA LYS A 439 -26.37 14.96 26.94
C LYS A 439 -25.75 14.62 25.59
N ASP A 440 -24.77 13.71 25.60
CA ASP A 440 -23.99 13.32 24.45
C ASP A 440 -23.89 11.79 24.38
N MET A 441 -23.90 11.25 23.20
CA MET A 441 -23.61 9.83 22.97
C MET A 441 -22.26 9.74 22.21
N CYS A 442 -21.28 9.09 22.84
CA CYS A 442 -19.98 8.84 22.25
C CYS A 442 -19.96 7.41 21.72
N MET A 443 -19.66 7.27 20.44
CA MET A 443 -19.51 5.99 19.77
C MET A 443 -18.04 5.81 19.43
N ASP A 444 -17.36 5.00 20.23
CA ASP A 444 -15.97 4.64 20.00
C ASP A 444 -15.95 3.41 19.10
N LEU A 445 -15.40 3.54 17.89
CA LEU A 445 -15.22 2.44 16.96
C LEU A 445 -13.87 1.78 17.18
N TYR A 446 -13.89 0.48 17.37
CA TYR A 446 -12.70 -0.34 17.56
C TYR A 446 -12.53 -1.35 16.44
N VAL A 447 -11.29 -1.78 16.22
CA VAL A 447 -10.93 -2.82 15.26
C VAL A 447 -9.99 -3.84 15.89
N THR A 448 -10.06 -5.08 15.41
CA THR A 448 -9.11 -6.14 15.77
C THR A 448 -8.90 -7.12 14.62
N ARG A 449 -7.73 -7.76 14.58
CA ARG A 449 -7.47 -8.89 13.67
C ARG A 449 -8.01 -10.21 14.20
N ALA A 450 -8.42 -10.27 15.46
CA ALA A 450 -9.11 -11.44 16.00
C ALA A 450 -10.52 -11.57 15.38
N TYR A 451 -11.03 -12.80 15.31
CA TYR A 451 -12.42 -13.03 14.88
C TYR A 451 -13.42 -12.48 15.89
N GLU A 452 -13.08 -12.56 17.16
CA GLU A 452 -13.92 -12.11 18.29
C GLU A 452 -13.06 -11.38 19.30
N ALA A 453 -13.63 -10.38 19.94
CA ALA A 453 -13.11 -9.71 21.12
C ALA A 453 -14.26 -9.49 22.11
N LYS A 454 -14.01 -9.66 23.39
CA LYS A 454 -15.00 -9.46 24.45
C LYS A 454 -14.89 -8.07 25.05
N TYR A 455 -13.68 -7.50 25.11
CA TYR A 455 -13.40 -6.20 25.70
C TYR A 455 -12.61 -5.30 24.78
N CYS A 456 -12.82 -3.98 24.91
CA CYS A 456 -12.14 -2.99 24.04
C CYS A 456 -10.64 -2.78 24.37
N ASP A 457 -10.16 -3.32 25.48
CA ASP A 457 -8.78 -3.23 25.97
C ASP A 457 -8.02 -4.56 25.87
N GLU A 458 -8.55 -5.53 25.11
CA GLU A 458 -7.82 -6.77 24.82
C GLU A 458 -6.61 -6.50 23.91
N PRO A 459 -5.54 -7.29 24.06
CA PRO A 459 -4.38 -7.20 23.19
C PRO A 459 -4.79 -7.31 21.69
N GLY A 460 -4.36 -6.35 20.87
CA GLY A 460 -4.69 -6.31 19.45
C GLY A 460 -6.06 -5.69 19.11
N VAL A 461 -6.76 -5.17 20.11
CA VAL A 461 -7.92 -4.30 19.89
C VAL A 461 -7.45 -2.84 19.88
N GLU A 462 -7.73 -2.13 18.80
CA GLU A 462 -7.30 -0.74 18.59
C GLU A 462 -8.51 0.18 18.43
N LEU A 463 -8.46 1.36 19.04
CA LEU A 463 -9.44 2.42 18.81
C LEU A 463 -9.18 3.01 17.43
N LEU A 464 -10.17 2.87 16.53
CA LEU A 464 -10.11 3.44 15.18
C LEU A 464 -10.50 4.91 15.17
N GLY A 465 -11.52 5.28 15.95
CA GLY A 465 -11.96 6.67 16.04
C GLY A 465 -13.15 6.85 16.96
N LYS A 466 -13.43 8.11 17.28
CA LYS A 466 -14.55 8.51 18.15
C LYS A 466 -15.55 9.36 17.38
N PHE A 467 -16.81 9.14 17.63
CA PHE A 467 -17.90 9.90 17.05
C PHE A 467 -18.90 10.31 18.13
N THR A 468 -19.03 11.61 18.39
CA THR A 468 -19.90 12.13 19.44
C THR A 468 -21.08 12.86 18.82
N ILE A 469 -22.29 12.51 19.24
CA ILE A 469 -23.51 13.18 18.84
C ILE A 469 -24.23 13.79 20.04
N LYS A 470 -24.95 14.89 19.81
CA LYS A 470 -25.77 15.55 20.82
C LYS A 470 -27.10 14.84 21.00
N MET A 471 -27.49 14.63 22.25
CA MET A 471 -28.75 14.01 22.67
C MET A 471 -29.61 15.01 23.49
N PRO A 472 -30.27 16.00 22.81
CA PRO A 472 -30.94 17.10 23.51
C PRO A 472 -32.25 16.69 24.20
N ASP A 473 -32.91 15.65 23.72
CA ASP A 473 -34.29 15.29 24.06
C ASP A 473 -34.41 14.58 25.43
N LYS A 474 -33.88 15.19 26.51
CA LYS A 474 -33.76 14.58 27.84
C LYS A 474 -35.10 14.21 28.46
N HIS A 475 -36.21 14.90 28.10
CA HIS A 475 -37.57 14.62 28.58
C HIS A 475 -38.03 13.20 28.21
N LEU A 476 -37.41 12.55 27.20
CA LEU A 476 -37.72 11.18 26.81
C LEU A 476 -36.99 10.13 27.68
N GLY A 477 -36.16 10.57 28.64
CA GLY A 477 -35.43 9.67 29.54
C GLY A 477 -34.54 8.66 28.80
N LEU A 478 -34.73 7.36 29.09
CA LEU A 478 -34.02 6.27 28.43
C LEU A 478 -34.56 5.90 27.02
N ASN A 479 -35.72 6.46 26.62
CA ASN A 479 -36.36 6.19 25.33
C ASN A 479 -35.74 7.01 24.20
N ARG A 480 -34.43 7.27 24.27
CA ARG A 480 -33.66 7.97 23.24
C ARG A 480 -32.72 7.01 22.58
N SER A 481 -32.87 6.86 21.29
CA SER A 481 -32.04 5.95 20.49
C SER A 481 -31.45 6.63 19.26
N VAL A 482 -30.39 6.05 18.80
CA VAL A 482 -29.64 6.47 17.62
C VAL A 482 -29.43 5.26 16.72
N ILE A 483 -29.80 5.40 15.46
CA ILE A 483 -29.38 4.43 14.44
C ILE A 483 -27.97 4.82 14.06
N TYR A 484 -27.01 3.94 14.37
CA TYR A 484 -25.61 4.05 13.98
C TYR A 484 -25.37 3.15 12.78
N THR A 485 -24.88 3.72 11.69
CA THR A 485 -24.65 2.99 10.44
C THR A 485 -23.20 3.14 10.02
N LEU A 486 -22.55 2.02 9.77
CA LEU A 486 -21.25 1.94 9.12
C LEU A 486 -21.42 1.50 7.67
N LEU A 487 -20.77 2.21 6.77
CA LEU A 487 -20.72 1.88 5.35
C LEU A 487 -19.40 1.20 5.05
N PHE A 488 -19.49 -0.08 4.66
CA PHE A 488 -18.37 -0.94 4.32
C PHE A 488 -18.26 -1.16 2.81
N GLY A 489 -17.14 -1.77 2.41
CA GLY A 489 -16.92 -2.17 1.02
C GLY A 489 -16.21 -1.13 0.17
N GLU A 490 -16.10 0.14 0.60
CA GLU A 490 -15.11 1.10 0.09
C GLU A 490 -13.76 0.88 0.79
N THR A 491 -12.71 1.58 0.36
CA THR A 491 -11.39 1.53 1.02
C THR A 491 -11.32 2.36 2.30
N GLU A 492 -12.30 3.21 2.54
CA GLU A 492 -12.49 3.99 3.77
C GLU A 492 -13.85 3.63 4.38
N ILE A 493 -13.92 3.60 5.71
CA ILE A 493 -15.16 3.35 6.44
C ILE A 493 -15.82 4.70 6.73
N LYS A 494 -17.07 4.83 6.36
CA LYS A 494 -17.90 6.00 6.67
C LYS A 494 -18.88 5.63 7.77
N ALA A 495 -19.08 6.53 8.73
CA ALA A 495 -20.09 6.37 9.75
C ALA A 495 -21.16 7.47 9.67
N THR A 496 -22.37 7.07 9.87
CA THR A 496 -23.49 7.99 10.05
C THR A 496 -24.26 7.65 11.32
N ALA A 497 -24.88 8.62 11.92
CA ALA A 497 -25.71 8.42 13.08
C ALA A 497 -26.99 9.28 12.95
N LYS A 498 -28.14 8.67 13.15
CA LYS A 498 -29.44 9.34 13.09
C LYS A 498 -30.13 9.26 14.42
N ASN A 499 -30.37 10.43 15.06
CA ASN A 499 -31.16 10.51 16.27
C ASN A 499 -32.61 10.22 15.91
N GLN A 500 -33.20 9.16 16.50
CA GLN A 500 -34.58 8.75 16.18
C GLN A 500 -35.65 9.70 16.74
N ALA A 501 -35.33 10.42 17.82
CA ALA A 501 -36.30 11.32 18.46
C ALA A 501 -36.57 12.60 17.63
N ASN A 502 -35.55 13.15 16.98
CA ASN A 502 -35.64 14.42 16.24
C ASN A 502 -35.24 14.33 14.77
N GLY A 503 -34.87 13.14 14.29
CA GLY A 503 -34.48 12.88 12.89
C GLY A 503 -33.15 13.49 12.45
N LYS A 504 -32.41 14.16 13.35
CA LYS A 504 -31.13 14.80 13.00
C LYS A 504 -30.08 13.77 12.65
N GLU A 505 -29.44 13.97 11.50
CA GLU A 505 -28.39 13.13 10.99
C GLU A 505 -27.01 13.76 11.22
N TYR A 506 -26.05 12.92 11.56
CA TYR A 506 -24.65 13.25 11.77
C TYR A 506 -23.81 12.35 10.85
N HIS A 507 -22.84 12.93 10.18
CA HIS A 507 -21.95 12.22 9.29
C HIS A 507 -20.51 12.44 9.75
N THR A 508 -19.71 11.39 9.76
CA THR A 508 -18.26 11.49 9.94
C THR A 508 -17.55 10.49 9.04
N THR A 509 -16.45 10.92 8.49
CA THR A 509 -15.32 10.06 8.21
C THR A 509 -14.50 10.12 9.48
N PHE A 510 -14.12 8.99 10.08
CA PHE A 510 -13.43 9.01 11.35
C PHE A 510 -12.21 9.91 11.28
N GLU A 511 -12.20 10.99 12.08
CA GLU A 511 -10.99 11.75 12.33
C GLU A 511 -10.08 10.85 13.14
N LEU A 512 -9.02 10.42 12.50
CA LEU A 512 -7.95 9.67 13.15
C LEU A 512 -7.19 10.68 14.01
N ASN A 513 -7.31 10.54 15.32
CA ASN A 513 -6.45 11.28 16.23
C ASN A 513 -5.01 10.83 16.01
N PHE A 514 -4.17 11.74 15.53
CA PHE A 514 -2.74 11.56 15.30
C PHE A 514 -1.93 11.91 16.57
N GLU A 515 -2.38 11.47 17.75
CA GLU A 515 -1.56 11.53 18.95
C GLU A 515 -0.72 10.27 19.13
#